data_5dd960c79d5793e628583a5cfa4be8f7
#
_entry.id   5dd960c79d5793e628583a5cfa4be8f7
#
_cell.length_a   1.000
_cell.length_b   1.000
_cell.length_c   1.000
_cell.angle_alpha   90.00
_cell.angle_beta   90.00
_cell.angle_gamma   90.00
#
_symmetry.space_group_name_H-M   'P 1'
#
loop_
_entity.id
_entity.type
_entity.pdbx_description
1 polymer ?
#
loop_
_entity_poly.entity_id
_entity_poly.type
_entity_poly.pdbx_seq_one_letter_code
_entity_poly.pdbx_strand_id
1 'polypeptide(L)'
;MEAPLHSLLLLLLLAAAAGPKTAAAVGDGCSRGCDLALASYYIAPNQNVTYIASLFGFSEYRVIGQYNPGVNNLDYVVAGDRLNVSLTCKCLASLSAPASTFLAASIPYKVATGETYLRIADNYNNLTTADWLVATNTYPANNIPDVATVNATVNCSCGDAGISTDYGLFLTYPLRDRETLASVAANHGFSSPEKMDLLKKYNPGMDGVTGSGIVYIPAKDPNGSYRPLESPGQPLSFRDLIIARR
;
A
#
# COMPACT_ATOMS: atom_id res chain seq x y z
N MET A 1 26.05 61.21 -30.38
CA MET A 1 24.72 60.64 -30.62
C MET A 1 24.77 59.21 -30.13
N GLU A 2 24.21 59.03 -28.93
CA GLU A 2 24.26 57.78 -28.14
C GLU A 2 23.10 56.89 -28.55
N ALA A 3 23.36 55.60 -28.74
CA ALA A 3 22.33 54.59 -28.90
C ALA A 3 22.26 53.74 -27.61
N PRO A 4 21.08 53.51 -27.05
CA PRO A 4 20.97 52.74 -25.77
C PRO A 4 20.99 51.25 -26.04
N LEU A 5 21.77 50.56 -25.21
CA LEU A 5 21.79 49.11 -25.05
C LEU A 5 20.43 48.63 -24.52
N HIS A 6 19.70 47.84 -25.27
CA HIS A 6 18.55 47.09 -24.78
C HIS A 6 19.03 45.80 -24.19
N SER A 7 19.00 45.72 -22.86
CA SER A 7 19.26 44.51 -22.09
C SER A 7 18.10 43.53 -22.28
N LEU A 8 18.38 42.45 -22.99
CA LEU A 8 17.45 41.34 -23.19
C LEU A 8 17.53 40.42 -21.99
N LEU A 9 16.61 40.63 -21.04
CA LEU A 9 16.47 39.77 -19.85
C LEU A 9 15.79 38.47 -20.27
N LEU A 10 16.61 37.41 -20.45
CA LEU A 10 16.14 36.05 -20.75
C LEU A 10 15.60 35.43 -19.46
N LEU A 11 14.28 35.47 -19.26
CA LEU A 11 13.61 34.72 -18.21
C LEU A 11 13.64 33.22 -18.57
N LEU A 12 14.56 32.48 -17.95
CA LEU A 12 14.54 31.02 -17.91
C LEU A 12 13.40 30.58 -16.98
N LEU A 13 12.27 30.22 -17.54
CA LEU A 13 11.22 29.48 -16.88
C LEU A 13 11.73 28.05 -16.59
N LEU A 14 12.24 27.81 -15.39
CA LEU A 14 12.40 26.45 -14.86
C LEU A 14 11.02 25.87 -14.64
N ALA A 15 10.54 25.09 -15.59
CA ALA A 15 9.43 24.18 -15.37
C ALA A 15 9.92 23.08 -14.43
N ALA A 16 9.63 23.24 -13.14
CA ALA A 16 9.76 22.14 -12.20
C ALA A 16 8.78 21.03 -12.62
N ALA A 17 9.32 19.96 -13.18
CA ALA A 17 8.57 18.74 -13.39
C ALA A 17 8.12 18.23 -12.01
N ALA A 18 6.85 18.44 -11.70
CA ALA A 18 6.23 17.81 -10.54
C ALA A 18 6.18 16.30 -10.83
N GLY A 19 7.13 15.55 -10.28
CA GLY A 19 7.06 14.10 -10.24
C GLY A 19 5.76 13.65 -9.55
N PRO A 20 5.29 12.44 -9.80
CA PRO A 20 4.07 11.91 -9.20
C PRO A 20 4.20 12.03 -7.68
N LYS A 21 3.33 12.84 -7.07
CA LYS A 21 3.21 12.91 -5.61
C LYS A 21 2.64 11.57 -5.15
N THR A 22 3.51 10.66 -4.73
CA THR A 22 3.07 9.54 -3.91
C THR A 22 2.38 10.12 -2.69
N ALA A 23 1.10 9.77 -2.48
CA ALA A 23 0.40 10.11 -1.26
C ALA A 23 1.19 9.46 -0.11
N ALA A 24 2.04 10.24 0.55
CA ALA A 24 2.69 9.81 1.77
C ALA A 24 1.60 9.61 2.81
N ALA A 25 1.63 8.49 3.49
CA ALA A 25 0.83 8.29 4.69
C ALA A 25 1.06 9.50 5.60
N VAL A 26 -0.02 10.19 5.94
CA VAL A 26 0.02 11.41 6.74
C VAL A 26 0.46 11.04 8.15
N GLY A 27 1.63 11.50 8.56
CA GLY A 27 2.16 11.39 9.91
C GLY A 27 3.67 11.33 9.90
N ASP A 28 4.29 11.95 10.86
CA ASP A 28 5.73 11.91 11.15
C ASP A 28 6.13 10.48 11.59
N GLY A 29 6.14 9.55 10.64
CA GLY A 29 6.54 8.18 10.87
C GLY A 29 5.52 7.32 11.65
N CYS A 30 5.72 6.02 11.59
CA CYS A 30 4.98 5.05 12.42
C CYS A 30 5.80 4.67 13.64
N SER A 31 5.14 4.24 14.72
CA SER A 31 5.79 3.69 15.91
C SER A 31 5.64 2.17 16.03
N ARG A 32 4.58 1.61 15.43
CA ARG A 32 4.31 0.17 15.41
C ARG A 32 3.50 -0.23 14.18
N GLY A 33 3.49 -1.52 13.87
CA GLY A 33 2.65 -2.10 12.84
C GLY A 33 1.38 -2.76 13.38
N CYS A 34 0.72 -3.56 12.54
CA CYS A 34 -0.44 -4.37 12.88
C CYS A 34 -0.30 -5.79 12.31
N ASP A 35 -0.91 -6.75 12.98
CA ASP A 35 -0.84 -8.16 12.59
C ASP A 35 -1.65 -8.46 11.33
N LEU A 36 -2.65 -7.63 11.03
CA LEU A 36 -3.49 -7.76 9.86
C LEU A 36 -3.70 -6.42 9.16
N ALA A 37 -3.32 -6.39 7.90
CA ALA A 37 -3.73 -5.43 6.89
C ALA A 37 -4.11 -6.21 5.62
N LEU A 38 -4.77 -5.58 4.68
CA LEU A 38 -5.15 -6.21 3.41
C LEU A 38 -4.52 -5.45 2.24
N ALA A 39 -4.12 -6.18 1.21
CA ALA A 39 -3.74 -5.63 -0.08
C ALA A 39 -4.71 -6.10 -1.16
N SER A 40 -5.18 -5.19 -2.01
CA SER A 40 -6.00 -5.50 -3.18
C SER A 40 -5.08 -5.83 -4.36
N TYR A 41 -4.81 -7.10 -4.58
CA TYR A 41 -3.98 -7.56 -5.68
C TYR A 41 -4.78 -7.67 -6.97
N TYR A 42 -4.33 -7.01 -8.03
CA TYR A 42 -4.92 -7.11 -9.36
C TYR A 42 -4.34 -8.33 -10.08
N ILE A 43 -5.19 -9.21 -10.59
CA ILE A 43 -4.77 -10.43 -11.27
C ILE A 43 -4.36 -10.10 -12.71
N ALA A 44 -3.08 -10.26 -13.02
CA ALA A 44 -2.59 -10.08 -14.38
C ALA A 44 -2.86 -11.34 -15.25
N PRO A 45 -2.83 -11.22 -16.59
CA PRO A 45 -2.96 -12.36 -17.47
C PRO A 45 -1.96 -13.50 -17.14
N ASN A 46 -2.42 -14.74 -17.24
CA ASN A 46 -1.63 -15.96 -16.98
C ASN A 46 -1.20 -16.15 -15.51
N GLN A 47 -1.74 -15.40 -14.57
CA GLN A 47 -1.53 -15.65 -13.15
C GLN A 47 -2.61 -16.58 -12.59
N ASN A 48 -2.23 -17.38 -11.61
CA ASN A 48 -3.11 -18.20 -10.80
C ASN A 48 -2.93 -17.93 -9.31
N VAL A 49 -3.83 -18.42 -8.49
CA VAL A 49 -3.81 -18.13 -7.04
C VAL A 49 -2.58 -18.72 -6.35
N THR A 50 -2.07 -19.88 -6.82
CA THR A 50 -0.85 -20.47 -6.28
C THR A 50 0.36 -19.56 -6.49
N TYR A 51 0.50 -18.97 -7.67
CA TYR A 51 1.52 -17.96 -7.95
C TYR A 51 1.36 -16.74 -7.04
N ILE A 52 0.13 -16.22 -6.94
CA ILE A 52 -0.15 -15.05 -6.08
C ILE A 52 0.17 -15.36 -4.62
N ALA A 53 -0.24 -16.52 -4.11
CA ALA A 53 0.09 -16.97 -2.76
C ALA A 53 1.60 -17.01 -2.52
N SER A 54 2.36 -17.61 -3.45
CA SER A 54 3.83 -17.68 -3.35
C SER A 54 4.48 -16.29 -3.35
N LEU A 55 3.94 -15.36 -4.14
CA LEU A 55 4.43 -13.98 -4.20
C LEU A 55 4.30 -13.27 -2.84
N PHE A 56 3.24 -13.58 -2.09
CA PHE A 56 3.02 -13.04 -0.75
C PHE A 56 3.58 -13.92 0.38
N GLY A 57 4.35 -14.96 0.05
CA GLY A 57 5.04 -15.81 1.02
C GLY A 57 4.14 -16.85 1.69
N PHE A 58 2.96 -17.14 1.13
CA PHE A 58 2.09 -18.20 1.64
C PHE A 58 2.49 -19.58 1.07
N SER A 59 2.56 -20.56 1.94
CA SER A 59 2.75 -21.96 1.54
C SER A 59 1.47 -22.60 0.98
N GLU A 60 0.30 -22.06 1.36
CA GLU A 60 -1.02 -22.56 1.01
C GLU A 60 -1.88 -21.46 0.41
N TYR A 61 -2.29 -21.62 -0.85
CA TYR A 61 -3.09 -20.61 -1.57
C TYR A 61 -4.51 -20.44 -1.00
N ARG A 62 -5.04 -21.46 -0.32
CA ARG A 62 -6.39 -21.40 0.28
C ARG A 62 -6.55 -20.33 1.34
N VAL A 63 -5.47 -19.88 1.94
CA VAL A 63 -5.52 -18.76 2.93
C VAL A 63 -6.06 -17.48 2.32
N ILE A 64 -5.88 -17.28 1.01
CA ILE A 64 -6.41 -16.12 0.28
C ILE A 64 -7.94 -16.13 0.29
N GLY A 65 -8.58 -17.31 0.27
CA GLY A 65 -10.04 -17.44 0.31
C GLY A 65 -10.70 -16.82 1.54
N GLN A 66 -9.98 -16.77 2.66
CA GLN A 66 -10.51 -16.21 3.92
C GLN A 66 -10.97 -14.75 3.77
N TYR A 67 -10.29 -13.97 2.93
CA TYR A 67 -10.59 -12.56 2.70
C TYR A 67 -11.29 -12.28 1.36
N ASN A 68 -11.73 -13.34 0.68
CA ASN A 68 -12.39 -13.30 -0.61
C ASN A 68 -13.66 -14.17 -0.62
N PRO A 69 -14.63 -13.93 0.27
CA PRO A 69 -15.81 -14.79 0.41
C PRO A 69 -16.71 -14.80 -0.84
N GLY A 70 -16.56 -13.82 -1.74
CA GLY A 70 -17.27 -13.79 -3.02
C GLY A 70 -16.64 -14.66 -4.12
N VAL A 71 -15.44 -15.21 -3.90
CA VAL A 71 -14.75 -16.09 -4.85
C VAL A 71 -15.10 -17.54 -4.54
N ASN A 72 -16.05 -18.09 -5.29
CA ASN A 72 -16.56 -19.44 -5.06
C ASN A 72 -15.52 -20.55 -5.34
N ASN A 73 -14.59 -20.29 -6.26
CA ASN A 73 -13.55 -21.24 -6.63
C ASN A 73 -12.23 -20.52 -6.90
N LEU A 74 -11.27 -20.70 -6.00
CA LEU A 74 -9.94 -20.10 -6.12
C LEU A 74 -9.09 -20.70 -7.27
N ASP A 75 -9.44 -21.87 -7.78
CA ASP A 75 -8.73 -22.47 -8.91
C ASP A 75 -9.09 -21.79 -10.25
N TYR A 76 -10.15 -20.97 -10.26
CA TYR A 76 -10.64 -20.21 -11.41
C TYR A 76 -10.70 -18.71 -11.13
N VAL A 77 -9.54 -18.09 -11.07
CA VAL A 77 -9.44 -16.62 -10.98
C VAL A 77 -9.27 -16.02 -12.37
N VAL A 78 -9.86 -14.87 -12.58
CA VAL A 78 -9.91 -14.21 -13.89
C VAL A 78 -8.97 -13.01 -13.90
N ALA A 79 -8.17 -12.89 -14.98
CA ALA A 79 -7.37 -11.69 -15.19
C ALA A 79 -8.28 -10.45 -15.27
N GLY A 80 -7.90 -9.41 -14.56
CA GLY A 80 -8.71 -8.20 -14.41
C GLY A 80 -9.46 -8.10 -13.08
N ASP A 81 -9.72 -9.23 -12.43
CA ASP A 81 -10.29 -9.25 -11.09
C ASP A 81 -9.25 -8.89 -10.01
N ARG A 82 -9.71 -8.73 -8.79
CA ARG A 82 -8.86 -8.44 -7.62
C ARG A 82 -9.06 -9.47 -6.53
N LEU A 83 -7.98 -9.77 -5.83
CA LEU A 83 -7.98 -10.59 -4.63
C LEU A 83 -7.48 -9.77 -3.45
N ASN A 84 -8.16 -9.88 -2.33
CA ASN A 84 -7.68 -9.36 -1.06
C ASN A 84 -6.67 -10.35 -0.47
N VAL A 85 -5.47 -9.88 -0.22
CA VAL A 85 -4.38 -10.68 0.33
C VAL A 85 -4.02 -10.12 1.70
N SER A 86 -3.97 -10.98 2.72
CA SER A 86 -3.61 -10.56 4.07
C SER A 86 -2.11 -10.30 4.21
N LEU A 87 -1.77 -9.29 4.99
CA LEU A 87 -0.40 -8.86 5.26
C LEU A 87 -0.21 -8.61 6.76
N THR A 88 0.99 -8.92 7.26
CA THR A 88 1.48 -8.33 8.51
C THR A 88 2.16 -7.01 8.18
N CYS A 89 1.59 -5.91 8.64
CA CYS A 89 2.08 -4.56 8.38
C CYS A 89 3.05 -4.15 9.50
N LYS A 90 4.28 -3.81 9.14
CA LYS A 90 5.34 -3.44 10.09
C LYS A 90 5.70 -1.97 9.93
N CYS A 91 6.18 -1.37 11.01
CA CYS A 91 6.80 -0.07 10.95
C CYS A 91 8.28 -0.27 10.58
N LEU A 92 8.66 0.12 9.38
CA LEU A 92 10.00 -0.05 8.82
C LEU A 92 10.71 1.30 8.74
N ALA A 93 12.02 1.28 8.87
CA ALA A 93 12.87 2.43 8.60
C ALA A 93 13.44 2.35 7.18
N SER A 94 13.58 3.48 6.51
CA SER A 94 14.30 3.57 5.26
C SER A 94 15.81 3.42 5.50
N LEU A 95 16.52 2.65 4.67
CA LEU A 95 17.99 2.53 4.75
C LEU A 95 18.69 3.84 4.41
N SER A 96 18.11 4.65 3.52
CA SER A 96 18.65 5.95 3.12
C SER A 96 18.32 7.07 4.10
N ALA A 97 17.24 6.92 4.89
CA ALA A 97 16.78 7.90 5.88
C ALA A 97 16.25 7.16 7.13
N PRO A 98 17.14 6.66 8.03
CA PRO A 98 16.73 5.81 9.16
C PRO A 98 15.76 6.48 10.14
N ALA A 99 15.74 7.81 10.21
CA ALA A 99 14.78 8.56 11.02
C ALA A 99 13.38 8.59 10.39
N SER A 100 13.24 8.27 9.10
CA SER A 100 11.95 8.19 8.40
C SER A 100 11.42 6.77 8.50
N THR A 101 10.31 6.60 9.21
CA THR A 101 9.62 5.31 9.35
C THR A 101 8.31 5.31 8.56
N PHE A 102 7.91 4.13 8.07
CA PHE A 102 6.69 3.97 7.27
C PHE A 102 6.11 2.56 7.47
N LEU A 103 4.81 2.43 7.21
CA LEU A 103 4.10 1.17 7.31
C LEU A 103 4.24 0.36 6.02
N ALA A 104 4.77 -0.86 6.14
CA ALA A 104 4.83 -1.80 5.03
C ALA A 104 4.91 -3.25 5.51
N ALA A 105 4.43 -4.18 4.69
CA ALA A 105 4.78 -5.58 4.80
C ALA A 105 6.14 -5.82 4.16
N SER A 106 6.96 -6.65 4.79
CA SER A 106 8.27 -7.08 4.28
C SER A 106 8.20 -8.57 3.97
N ILE A 107 8.21 -8.92 2.70
CA ILE A 107 8.02 -10.29 2.21
C ILE A 107 9.35 -10.75 1.63
N PRO A 108 9.94 -11.86 2.11
CA PRO A 108 11.13 -12.43 1.51
C PRO A 108 10.83 -12.85 0.06
N TYR A 109 11.58 -12.29 -0.88
CA TYR A 109 11.44 -12.56 -2.31
C TYR A 109 12.74 -13.10 -2.86
N LYS A 110 12.69 -14.27 -3.51
CA LYS A 110 13.86 -14.88 -4.15
C LYS A 110 13.98 -14.33 -5.58
N VAL A 111 15.04 -13.60 -5.81
CA VAL A 111 15.33 -12.95 -7.10
C VAL A 111 15.59 -13.99 -8.18
N ALA A 112 14.91 -13.90 -9.30
CA ALA A 112 15.17 -14.71 -10.47
C ALA A 112 16.38 -14.19 -11.27
N THR A 113 16.99 -15.03 -12.09
CA THR A 113 18.15 -14.65 -12.91
C THR A 113 17.85 -13.44 -13.79
N GLY A 114 18.65 -12.40 -13.68
CA GLY A 114 18.51 -11.15 -14.44
C GLY A 114 17.33 -10.27 -14.03
N GLU A 115 16.69 -10.55 -12.90
CA GLU A 115 15.57 -9.76 -12.42
C GLU A 115 16.06 -8.47 -11.75
N THR A 116 15.28 -7.41 -11.89
CA THR A 116 15.55 -6.08 -11.32
C THR A 116 14.44 -5.67 -10.35
N TYR A 117 14.70 -4.66 -9.50
CA TYR A 117 13.64 -4.11 -8.63
C TYR A 117 12.42 -3.63 -9.39
N LEU A 118 12.59 -3.12 -10.61
CA LEU A 118 11.45 -2.76 -11.46
C LEU A 118 10.59 -3.98 -11.79
N ARG A 119 11.22 -5.09 -12.20
CA ARG A 119 10.51 -6.35 -12.50
C ARG A 119 9.84 -6.94 -11.25
N ILE A 120 10.53 -6.89 -10.12
CA ILE A 120 9.94 -7.32 -8.85
C ILE A 120 8.72 -6.45 -8.50
N ALA A 121 8.82 -5.13 -8.64
CA ALA A 121 7.70 -4.23 -8.39
C ALA A 121 6.51 -4.49 -9.35
N ASP A 122 6.78 -4.77 -10.62
CA ASP A 122 5.76 -5.13 -11.60
C ASP A 122 4.98 -6.39 -11.19
N ASN A 123 5.64 -7.38 -10.59
CA ASN A 123 4.99 -8.59 -10.09
C ASN A 123 3.96 -8.29 -8.98
N TYR A 124 4.13 -7.21 -8.22
CA TYR A 124 3.21 -6.78 -7.16
C TYR A 124 2.12 -5.81 -7.64
N ASN A 125 2.02 -5.51 -8.95
CA ASN A 125 0.93 -4.74 -9.55
C ASN A 125 0.63 -3.40 -8.83
N ASN A 126 1.64 -2.55 -8.69
CA ASN A 126 1.60 -1.23 -8.05
C ASN A 126 1.38 -1.24 -6.52
N LEU A 127 1.45 -2.39 -5.86
CA LEU A 127 1.49 -2.46 -4.38
C LEU A 127 2.85 -2.06 -3.80
N THR A 128 3.88 -2.02 -4.64
CA THR A 128 5.21 -1.48 -4.32
C THR A 128 5.78 -0.73 -5.53
N THR A 129 6.95 -0.13 -5.37
CA THR A 129 7.69 0.53 -6.45
C THR A 129 9.16 0.12 -6.39
N ALA A 130 9.87 0.27 -7.51
CA ALA A 130 11.31 0.02 -7.55
C ALA A 130 12.07 0.90 -6.55
N ASP A 131 11.67 2.17 -6.37
CA ASP A 131 12.28 3.10 -5.43
C ASP A 131 12.12 2.64 -3.98
N TRP A 132 10.94 2.11 -3.64
CA TRP A 132 10.70 1.53 -2.32
C TRP A 132 11.57 0.30 -2.06
N LEU A 133 11.70 -0.58 -3.07
CA LEU A 133 12.57 -1.75 -2.96
C LEU A 133 14.04 -1.35 -2.80
N VAL A 134 14.50 -0.33 -3.52
CA VAL A 134 15.85 0.23 -3.33
C VAL A 134 16.02 0.80 -1.93
N ALA A 135 15.04 1.54 -1.43
CA ALA A 135 15.12 2.18 -0.10
C ALA A 135 15.12 1.18 1.06
N THR A 136 14.71 -0.06 0.85
CA THR A 136 14.55 -1.08 1.91
C THR A 136 15.46 -2.29 1.76
N ASN A 137 16.28 -2.33 0.70
CA ASN A 137 17.22 -3.41 0.43
C ASN A 137 18.65 -2.88 0.29
N THR A 138 19.62 -3.73 0.60
CA THR A 138 21.06 -3.37 0.58
C THR A 138 21.71 -3.49 -0.79
N TYR A 139 21.12 -4.24 -1.71
CA TYR A 139 21.66 -4.39 -3.06
C TYR A 139 21.37 -3.14 -3.90
N PRO A 140 22.33 -2.61 -4.66
CA PRO A 140 22.09 -1.50 -5.55
C PRO A 140 21.16 -1.90 -6.71
N ALA A 141 20.39 -0.94 -7.23
CA ALA A 141 19.36 -1.19 -8.24
C ALA A 141 19.86 -1.84 -9.54
N ASN A 142 21.12 -1.61 -9.88
CA ASN A 142 21.79 -2.11 -11.10
C ASN A 142 22.56 -3.42 -10.88
N ASN A 143 22.60 -3.96 -9.68
CA ASN A 143 23.38 -5.17 -9.37
C ASN A 143 22.74 -5.95 -8.21
N ILE A 144 21.63 -6.61 -8.49
CA ILE A 144 21.01 -7.56 -7.56
C ILE A 144 21.56 -8.94 -7.96
N PRO A 145 22.23 -9.67 -7.05
CA PRO A 145 22.74 -11.01 -7.38
C PRO A 145 21.60 -11.97 -7.72
N ASP A 146 21.83 -12.85 -8.69
CA ASP A 146 20.92 -13.95 -8.99
C ASP A 146 20.71 -14.82 -7.74
N VAL A 147 19.53 -15.32 -7.57
CA VAL A 147 19.08 -16.15 -6.44
C VAL A 147 19.23 -15.51 -5.05
N ALA A 148 19.57 -14.23 -4.98
CA ALA A 148 19.56 -13.48 -3.73
C ALA A 148 18.13 -13.44 -3.15
N THR A 149 18.04 -13.23 -1.84
CA THR A 149 16.76 -12.91 -1.20
C THR A 149 16.73 -11.42 -0.90
N VAL A 150 15.71 -10.74 -1.41
CA VAL A 150 15.40 -9.34 -1.11
C VAL A 150 14.09 -9.25 -0.34
N ASN A 151 13.84 -8.12 0.30
CA ASN A 151 12.56 -7.83 0.91
C ASN A 151 11.65 -7.14 -0.12
N ALA A 152 10.60 -7.82 -0.57
CA ALA A 152 9.53 -7.16 -1.30
C ALA A 152 8.70 -6.36 -0.29
N THR A 153 8.89 -5.05 -0.34
CA THR A 153 8.26 -4.12 0.60
C THR A 153 6.94 -3.65 0.00
N VAL A 154 5.83 -4.15 0.54
CA VAL A 154 4.47 -3.87 0.08
C VAL A 154 3.80 -2.86 0.99
N ASN A 155 3.24 -1.81 0.40
CA ASN A 155 2.52 -0.77 1.11
C ASN A 155 1.35 -1.35 1.92
N CYS A 156 1.13 -0.86 3.12
CA CYS A 156 -0.02 -1.20 3.94
C CYS A 156 -0.37 -0.07 4.91
N SER A 157 -1.56 -0.13 5.48
CA SER A 157 -2.01 0.80 6.50
C SER A 157 -2.65 0.05 7.64
N CYS A 158 -2.48 0.59 8.84
CA CYS A 158 -3.11 0.15 10.08
C CYS A 158 -4.02 1.24 10.61
N GLY A 159 -5.13 0.84 11.24
CA GLY A 159 -5.90 1.76 12.05
C GLY A 159 -5.21 1.98 13.39
N ASP A 160 -5.28 3.18 13.90
CA ASP A 160 -4.94 3.53 15.27
C ASP A 160 -5.93 4.60 15.79
N ALA A 161 -5.83 4.93 17.07
CA ALA A 161 -6.76 5.89 17.68
C ALA A 161 -6.68 7.31 17.05
N GLY A 162 -5.55 7.66 16.45
CA GLY A 162 -5.36 8.93 15.76
C GLY A 162 -5.91 8.94 14.33
N ILE A 163 -5.96 7.77 13.68
CA ILE A 163 -6.46 7.59 12.33
C ILE A 163 -7.96 7.27 12.33
N SER A 164 -8.36 6.27 13.12
CA SER A 164 -9.76 5.79 13.15
C SER A 164 -10.08 5.18 14.51
N THR A 165 -11.23 5.60 15.08
CA THR A 165 -11.83 4.95 16.25
C THR A 165 -12.74 3.77 15.88
N ASP A 166 -13.10 3.66 14.58
CA ASP A 166 -14.07 2.68 14.08
C ASP A 166 -13.43 1.56 13.28
N TYR A 167 -12.27 1.82 12.68
CA TYR A 167 -11.59 0.90 11.76
C TYR A 167 -10.15 0.64 12.20
N GLY A 168 -9.82 -0.61 12.45
CA GLY A 168 -8.44 -1.07 12.68
C GLY A 168 -7.83 -1.76 11.46
N LEU A 169 -8.66 -2.15 10.49
CA LEU A 169 -8.26 -2.86 9.29
C LEU A 169 -8.43 -1.96 8.06
N PHE A 170 -7.39 -1.92 7.23
CA PHE A 170 -7.40 -1.19 5.96
C PHE A 170 -7.04 -2.11 4.80
N LEU A 171 -7.69 -1.88 3.67
CA LEU A 171 -7.35 -2.46 2.38
C LEU A 171 -6.49 -1.45 1.60
N THR A 172 -5.27 -1.83 1.27
CA THR A 172 -4.37 -1.08 0.39
C THR A 172 -4.76 -1.34 -1.04
N TYR A 173 -5.25 -0.33 -1.74
CA TYR A 173 -5.82 -0.44 -3.08
C TYR A 173 -5.03 0.42 -4.08
N PRO A 174 -4.16 -0.16 -4.91
CA PRO A 174 -3.52 0.58 -6.01
C PRO A 174 -4.55 0.92 -7.09
N LEU A 175 -4.61 2.19 -7.48
CA LEU A 175 -5.45 2.61 -8.59
C LEU A 175 -4.92 2.03 -9.92
N ARG A 176 -5.85 1.56 -10.75
CA ARG A 176 -5.60 1.14 -12.13
C ARG A 176 -6.02 2.26 -13.08
N ASP A 177 -5.60 2.14 -14.33
CA ASP A 177 -5.98 3.09 -15.37
C ASP A 177 -7.47 3.47 -15.31
N ARG A 178 -7.75 4.77 -15.34
CA ARG A 178 -9.09 5.38 -15.22
C ARG A 178 -9.79 5.24 -13.87
N GLU A 179 -9.24 4.50 -12.90
CA GLU A 179 -9.80 4.48 -11.55
C GLU A 179 -9.51 5.80 -10.82
N THR A 180 -10.47 6.22 -10.00
CA THR A 180 -10.40 7.41 -9.15
C THR A 180 -10.83 7.06 -7.74
N LEU A 181 -10.53 7.92 -6.77
CA LEU A 181 -11.06 7.77 -5.40
C LEU A 181 -12.59 7.59 -5.41
N ALA A 182 -13.31 8.34 -6.25
CA ALA A 182 -14.76 8.26 -6.35
C ALA A 182 -15.24 6.91 -6.91
N SER A 183 -14.59 6.36 -7.95
CA SER A 183 -14.94 5.04 -8.48
C SER A 183 -14.67 3.92 -7.48
N VAL A 184 -13.56 4.01 -6.76
CA VAL A 184 -13.22 3.06 -5.68
C VAL A 184 -14.24 3.16 -4.54
N ALA A 185 -14.62 4.37 -4.13
CA ALA A 185 -15.65 4.60 -3.12
C ALA A 185 -16.99 3.95 -3.49
N ALA A 186 -17.40 4.09 -4.76
CA ALA A 186 -18.63 3.47 -5.27
C ALA A 186 -18.60 1.94 -5.15
N ASN A 187 -17.50 1.32 -5.53
CA ASN A 187 -17.32 -0.13 -5.53
C ASN A 187 -17.21 -0.73 -4.11
N HIS A 188 -16.79 0.07 -3.13
CA HIS A 188 -16.57 -0.38 -1.75
C HIS A 188 -17.60 0.15 -0.74
N GLY A 189 -18.72 0.72 -1.21
CA GLY A 189 -19.83 1.16 -0.36
C GLY A 189 -19.57 2.47 0.40
N PHE A 190 -18.68 3.33 -0.12
CA PHE A 190 -18.37 4.66 0.42
C PHE A 190 -18.98 5.80 -0.41
N SER A 191 -20.12 5.57 -1.07
CA SER A 191 -20.74 6.57 -1.96
C SER A 191 -21.55 7.65 -1.25
N SER A 192 -21.96 7.45 0.03
CA SER A 192 -22.65 8.53 0.74
C SER A 192 -21.69 9.69 1.05
N PRO A 193 -22.18 10.93 1.16
CA PRO A 193 -21.32 12.09 1.43
C PRO A 193 -20.42 11.88 2.66
N GLU A 194 -21.00 11.40 3.76
CA GLU A 194 -20.27 11.20 5.04
C GLU A 194 -19.18 10.14 4.91
N LYS A 195 -19.46 9.05 4.18
CA LYS A 195 -18.48 7.99 3.94
C LYS A 195 -17.40 8.44 2.95
N MET A 196 -17.76 9.24 1.95
CA MET A 196 -16.79 9.82 1.03
C MET A 196 -15.83 10.77 1.77
N ASP A 197 -16.35 11.61 2.67
CA ASP A 197 -15.51 12.50 3.48
C ASP A 197 -14.58 11.70 4.41
N LEU A 198 -15.07 10.61 4.98
CA LEU A 198 -14.24 9.67 5.74
C LEU A 198 -13.14 9.07 4.87
N LEU A 199 -13.46 8.60 3.67
CA LEU A 199 -12.48 8.02 2.74
C LEU A 199 -11.42 9.05 2.32
N LYS A 200 -11.82 10.30 2.04
CA LYS A 200 -10.91 11.42 1.75
C LYS A 200 -9.98 11.73 2.91
N LYS A 201 -10.47 11.64 4.15
CA LYS A 201 -9.66 11.84 5.36
C LYS A 201 -8.48 10.88 5.42
N TYR A 202 -8.67 9.61 5.04
CA TYR A 202 -7.61 8.59 5.01
C TYR A 202 -6.75 8.66 3.75
N ASN A 203 -7.15 9.43 2.75
CA ASN A 203 -6.50 9.51 1.45
C ASN A 203 -6.28 10.97 1.02
N PRO A 204 -5.56 11.77 1.84
CA PRO A 204 -5.33 13.17 1.52
C PRO A 204 -4.56 13.30 0.20
N GLY A 205 -5.01 14.22 -0.65
CA GLY A 205 -4.39 14.47 -1.95
C GLY A 205 -4.79 13.50 -3.06
N MET A 206 -5.63 12.49 -2.78
CA MET A 206 -6.13 11.56 -3.81
C MET A 206 -7.38 12.07 -4.52
N ASP A 207 -7.97 13.17 -4.07
CA ASP A 207 -9.11 13.80 -4.76
C ASP A 207 -8.65 14.38 -6.10
N GLY A 208 -9.27 13.95 -7.21
CA GLY A 208 -8.86 14.33 -8.55
C GLY A 208 -7.70 13.51 -9.16
N VAL A 209 -7.08 12.59 -8.43
CA VAL A 209 -6.08 11.67 -8.99
C VAL A 209 -6.79 10.56 -9.77
N THR A 210 -6.23 10.22 -10.94
CA THR A 210 -6.75 9.18 -11.82
C THR A 210 -5.64 8.22 -12.23
N GLY A 211 -5.89 6.93 -12.14
CA GLY A 211 -5.06 5.88 -12.72
C GLY A 211 -3.74 5.60 -12.01
N SER A 212 -3.42 6.30 -10.94
CA SER A 212 -2.16 6.14 -10.21
C SER A 212 -2.31 6.39 -8.72
N GLY A 213 -1.37 5.86 -7.92
CA GLY A 213 -1.36 6.02 -6.47
C GLY A 213 -2.09 4.90 -5.73
N ILE A 214 -2.09 5.00 -4.42
CA ILE A 214 -2.68 4.02 -3.51
C ILE A 214 -3.79 4.67 -2.72
N VAL A 215 -4.92 3.99 -2.62
CA VAL A 215 -6.05 4.35 -1.77
C VAL A 215 -6.11 3.37 -0.59
N TYR A 216 -6.25 3.89 0.61
CA TYR A 216 -6.47 3.11 1.82
C TYR A 216 -7.96 3.10 2.16
N ILE A 217 -8.58 1.93 2.11
CA ILE A 217 -10.01 1.74 2.30
C ILE A 217 -10.23 1.11 3.66
N PRO A 218 -11.01 1.74 4.57
CA PRO A 218 -11.40 1.10 5.83
C PRO A 218 -12.16 -0.20 5.57
N ALA A 219 -11.77 -1.27 6.25
CA ALA A 219 -12.34 -2.59 6.07
C ALA A 219 -12.73 -3.23 7.41
N LYS A 220 -13.52 -4.30 7.32
CA LYS A 220 -13.82 -5.19 8.44
C LYS A 220 -13.29 -6.57 8.11
N ASP A 221 -12.86 -7.30 9.14
CA ASP A 221 -12.51 -8.70 8.95
C ASP A 221 -13.78 -9.56 8.76
N PRO A 222 -13.64 -10.81 8.29
CA PRO A 222 -14.77 -11.72 8.09
C PRO A 222 -15.55 -12.03 9.35
N ASN A 223 -14.93 -11.90 10.53
CA ASN A 223 -15.50 -12.21 11.84
C ASN A 223 -16.11 -10.98 12.54
N GLY A 224 -16.07 -9.81 11.90
CA GLY A 224 -16.67 -8.60 12.45
C GLY A 224 -15.84 -7.34 12.31
N SER A 225 -15.25 -6.87 13.38
CA SER A 225 -14.52 -5.60 13.40
C SER A 225 -13.12 -5.80 13.93
N TYR A 226 -12.12 -5.67 13.09
CA TYR A 226 -10.74 -5.54 13.50
C TYR A 226 -10.56 -4.13 14.08
N ARG A 227 -10.24 -4.05 15.37
CA ARG A 227 -10.20 -2.78 16.10
C ARG A 227 -8.93 -1.99 15.78
N PRO A 228 -8.99 -0.65 15.87
CA PRO A 228 -7.79 0.19 15.81
C PRO A 228 -6.75 -0.24 16.84
N LEU A 229 -5.48 -0.04 16.50
CA LEU A 229 -4.39 -0.22 17.45
C LEU A 229 -4.49 0.82 18.57
N GLU A 230 -4.34 0.39 19.80
CA GLU A 230 -4.27 1.33 20.93
C GLU A 230 -2.98 2.15 20.87
N SER A 231 -3.11 3.44 21.16
CA SER A 231 -1.94 4.33 21.28
C SER A 231 -1.04 3.88 22.44
N PRO A 232 0.29 3.95 22.29
CA PRO A 232 1.20 3.64 23.38
C PRO A 232 0.90 4.54 24.59
N GLY A 233 0.57 3.93 25.74
CA GLY A 233 0.31 4.65 26.99
C GLY A 233 -1.17 4.82 27.37
N GLN A 234 -2.13 4.38 26.56
CA GLN A 234 -3.52 4.27 27.04
C GLN A 234 -3.68 3.00 27.91
N PRO A 235 -4.22 3.13 29.13
CA PRO A 235 -4.54 1.97 29.95
C PRO A 235 -5.63 1.14 29.25
N LEU A 236 -5.48 -0.18 29.27
CA LEU A 236 -6.46 -1.14 28.76
C LEU A 236 -7.85 -0.80 29.28
N SER A 237 -8.82 -0.67 28.42
CA SER A 237 -10.19 -0.44 28.84
C SER A 237 -10.72 -1.69 29.57
N PHE A 238 -11.65 -1.51 30.50
CA PHE A 238 -12.22 -2.62 31.29
C PHE A 238 -12.85 -3.73 30.41
N ARG A 239 -13.18 -3.44 29.15
CA ARG A 239 -13.68 -4.39 28.15
C ARG A 239 -12.60 -5.33 27.63
N ASP A 240 -11.38 -4.87 27.51
CA ASP A 240 -10.27 -5.64 26.93
C ASP A 240 -9.74 -6.69 27.93
N LEU A 241 -9.87 -6.40 29.22
CA LEU A 241 -9.58 -7.34 30.31
C LEU A 241 -10.53 -8.57 30.36
N ILE A 242 -11.74 -8.45 29.86
CA ILE A 242 -12.74 -9.53 29.85
C ILE A 242 -12.52 -10.49 28.68
N ILE A 243 -11.98 -10.02 27.53
CA ILE A 243 -11.76 -10.85 26.34
C ILE A 243 -10.47 -11.67 26.45
N ALA A 244 -9.46 -11.17 27.15
CA ALA A 244 -8.20 -11.89 27.38
C ALA A 244 -8.29 -13.10 28.36
N ARG A 245 -9.47 -13.34 28.94
CA ARG A 245 -9.74 -14.45 29.88
C ARG A 245 -10.68 -15.54 29.35
N ARG A 246 -10.88 -15.61 28.02
CA ARG A 246 -11.63 -16.72 27.42
C ARG A 246 -10.79 -17.51 26.43
#